data_831dce47512b00d1d3a90cee6da5d036
#
_entry.id   831dce47512b00d1d3a90cee6da5d036
#
_cell.length_a   1.000
_cell.length_b   1.000
_cell.length_c   1.000
_cell.angle_alpha   90.00
_cell.angle_beta   90.00
_cell.angle_gamma   90.00
#
_symmetry.space_group_name_H-M   'P 1'
#
loop_
_entity.id
_entity.type
_entity.pdbx_description
1 polymer ?
#
loop_
_entity_poly.entity_id
_entity_poly.type
_entity_poly.pdbx_seq_one_letter_code
_entity_poly.pdbx_strand_id
1 'polypeptide(L)'
;MSDRRLQLDVRVVGAGLLGTSIGLALSEKGVDVSLDDLSPTAVRLAVDYGAGRPATADDRPGLVIVAVPPDVTARTVAHELAAHPDALVTDVASVKAGILRELRVLGADVRRYLGTHPMAGRERGGPISARADLFLGRPWVIAGHDGISYSRAGAIEDLILDLGAVPVEMTVDEHDASVAMISHVPQLVSTIMAARLAAATDGAVGLAGQGVRDVTRIAGSDPGLWVQILAANADPVAAILKRVRDDVDSAIEALEHPDAPGSRRTIADLMGAGNAGVARIPGKHGSTRRYAQLVVMIDDTPGQLARLLTEIGELGVNMEDLRLEHSPGAQVGFAEVSVVPEAEAPLIAALTGRGWRIAGAS
;
A
#
# COMPACT_ATOMS: atom_id res chain seq x y z
N MET A 1 -29.56 3.21 -13.72
CA MET A 1 -28.63 4.21 -14.29
C MET A 1 -27.34 4.05 -13.51
N SER A 2 -26.22 3.72 -14.17
CA SER A 2 -24.93 3.60 -13.47
C SER A 2 -24.55 4.97 -12.91
N ASP A 3 -24.18 5.02 -11.64
CA ASP A 3 -23.68 6.24 -10.96
C ASP A 3 -22.24 6.53 -11.42
N ARG A 4 -22.08 6.67 -12.75
CA ARG A 4 -20.81 6.89 -13.43
C ARG A 4 -20.54 8.38 -13.54
N ARG A 5 -19.38 8.83 -13.03
CA ARG A 5 -18.91 10.22 -13.11
C ARG A 5 -18.11 10.47 -14.39
N LEU A 6 -17.16 9.58 -14.67
CA LEU A 6 -16.28 9.70 -15.84
C LEU A 6 -17.07 9.51 -17.14
N GLN A 7 -17.11 10.55 -17.99
CA GLN A 7 -17.85 10.56 -19.25
C GLN A 7 -16.95 10.38 -20.50
N LEU A 8 -15.68 10.06 -20.29
CA LEU A 8 -14.68 9.91 -21.34
C LEU A 8 -14.46 8.44 -21.69
N ASP A 9 -14.12 8.18 -22.95
CA ASP A 9 -13.55 6.90 -23.36
C ASP A 9 -12.11 6.83 -22.86
N VAL A 10 -11.72 5.64 -22.38
CA VAL A 10 -10.45 5.44 -21.69
C VAL A 10 -9.56 4.49 -22.48
N ARG A 11 -8.30 4.89 -22.66
CA ARG A 11 -7.23 4.02 -23.13
C ARG A 11 -6.33 3.66 -21.93
N VAL A 12 -6.10 2.37 -21.71
CA VAL A 12 -5.15 1.87 -20.72
C VAL A 12 -3.94 1.27 -21.45
N VAL A 13 -2.77 1.81 -21.18
CA VAL A 13 -1.49 1.32 -21.69
C VAL A 13 -0.76 0.57 -20.59
N GLY A 14 -0.62 -0.73 -20.76
CA GLY A 14 -0.12 -1.66 -19.76
C GLY A 14 -1.24 -2.55 -19.19
N ALA A 15 -1.33 -3.80 -19.68
CA ALA A 15 -2.30 -4.80 -19.23
C ALA A 15 -1.76 -5.67 -18.07
N GLY A 16 -1.05 -5.02 -17.12
CA GLY A 16 -0.61 -5.64 -15.87
C GLY A 16 -1.70 -5.68 -14.80
N LEU A 17 -1.30 -5.84 -13.54
CA LEU A 17 -2.21 -5.86 -12.39
C LEU A 17 -3.08 -4.57 -12.33
N LEU A 18 -2.43 -3.40 -12.31
CA LEU A 18 -3.14 -2.12 -12.13
C LEU A 18 -3.99 -1.77 -13.34
N GLY A 19 -3.40 -1.84 -14.56
CA GLY A 19 -4.14 -1.49 -15.78
C GLY A 19 -5.34 -2.39 -16.01
N THR A 20 -5.20 -3.71 -15.81
CA THR A 20 -6.34 -4.65 -15.93
C THR A 20 -7.38 -4.40 -14.84
N SER A 21 -6.98 -4.10 -13.59
CA SER A 21 -7.94 -3.78 -12.51
C SER A 21 -8.72 -2.50 -12.79
N ILE A 22 -8.07 -1.46 -13.31
CA ILE A 22 -8.71 -0.23 -13.75
C ILE A 22 -9.73 -0.54 -14.87
N GLY A 23 -9.29 -1.31 -15.89
CA GLY A 23 -10.14 -1.71 -16.98
C GLY A 23 -11.38 -2.47 -16.53
N LEU A 24 -11.23 -3.44 -15.63
CA LEU A 24 -12.35 -4.20 -15.04
C LEU A 24 -13.37 -3.28 -14.35
N ALA A 25 -12.90 -2.43 -13.44
CA ALA A 25 -13.78 -1.57 -12.67
C ALA A 25 -14.52 -0.53 -13.54
N LEU A 26 -13.85 0.02 -14.55
CA LEU A 26 -14.46 0.96 -15.49
C LEU A 26 -15.43 0.28 -16.45
N SER A 27 -15.10 -0.91 -16.95
CA SER A 27 -15.98 -1.69 -17.83
C SER A 27 -17.27 -2.11 -17.12
N GLU A 28 -17.21 -2.48 -15.83
CA GLU A 28 -18.41 -2.75 -15.00
C GLU A 28 -19.34 -1.53 -14.90
N LYS A 29 -18.80 -0.32 -14.99
CA LYS A 29 -19.56 0.94 -15.02
C LYS A 29 -20.01 1.36 -16.42
N GLY A 30 -19.68 0.58 -17.46
CA GLY A 30 -20.05 0.84 -18.84
C GLY A 30 -19.21 1.93 -19.52
N VAL A 31 -17.95 2.14 -19.07
CA VAL A 31 -16.97 2.97 -19.78
C VAL A 31 -16.41 2.17 -20.94
N ASP A 32 -16.26 2.76 -22.14
CA ASP A 32 -15.49 2.14 -23.23
C ASP A 32 -13.99 2.18 -22.89
N VAL A 33 -13.42 1.00 -22.61
CA VAL A 33 -12.01 0.85 -22.26
C VAL A 33 -11.28 0.13 -23.39
N SER A 34 -10.29 0.79 -23.97
CA SER A 34 -9.35 0.18 -24.91
C SER A 34 -8.02 -0.14 -24.21
N LEU A 35 -7.50 -1.36 -24.47
CA LEU A 35 -6.30 -1.90 -23.81
C LEU A 35 -5.17 -2.04 -24.81
N ASP A 36 -3.97 -1.60 -24.42
CA ASP A 36 -2.74 -1.79 -25.17
C ASP A 36 -1.61 -2.27 -24.25
N ASP A 37 -0.77 -3.16 -24.75
CA ASP A 37 0.42 -3.67 -24.05
C ASP A 37 1.40 -4.24 -25.08
N LEU A 38 2.70 -4.19 -24.77
CA LEU A 38 3.74 -4.82 -25.57
C LEU A 38 3.54 -6.34 -25.70
N SER A 39 2.84 -6.96 -24.75
CA SER A 39 2.46 -8.36 -24.76
C SER A 39 1.04 -8.55 -25.30
N PRO A 40 0.86 -9.01 -26.54
CA PRO A 40 -0.48 -9.31 -27.06
C PRO A 40 -1.23 -10.38 -26.24
N THR A 41 -0.49 -11.23 -25.53
CA THR A 41 -1.08 -12.23 -24.65
C THR A 41 -1.65 -11.60 -23.38
N ALA A 42 -0.99 -10.59 -22.81
CA ALA A 42 -1.51 -9.84 -21.66
C ALA A 42 -2.80 -9.10 -22.04
N VAL A 43 -2.83 -8.44 -23.21
CA VAL A 43 -4.05 -7.79 -23.72
C VAL A 43 -5.20 -8.79 -23.86
N ARG A 44 -4.97 -9.90 -24.57
CA ARG A 44 -6.03 -10.93 -24.75
C ARG A 44 -6.55 -11.44 -23.42
N LEU A 45 -5.66 -11.71 -22.47
CA LEU A 45 -6.05 -12.21 -21.15
C LEU A 45 -6.86 -11.17 -20.38
N ALA A 46 -6.46 -9.89 -20.40
CA ALA A 46 -7.21 -8.80 -19.78
C ALA A 46 -8.62 -8.64 -20.40
N VAL A 47 -8.72 -8.78 -21.74
CA VAL A 47 -9.99 -8.77 -22.47
C VAL A 47 -10.87 -9.97 -22.08
N ASP A 48 -10.30 -11.16 -21.98
CA ASP A 48 -11.01 -12.39 -21.59
C ASP A 48 -11.59 -12.26 -20.15
N TYR A 49 -10.93 -11.49 -19.29
CA TYR A 49 -11.45 -11.15 -17.94
C TYR A 49 -12.51 -10.04 -17.96
N GLY A 50 -12.70 -9.34 -19.08
CA GLY A 50 -13.70 -8.27 -19.19
C GLY A 50 -13.16 -6.88 -18.88
N ALA A 51 -11.84 -6.66 -18.92
CA ALA A 51 -11.23 -5.36 -18.61
C ALA A 51 -11.38 -4.31 -19.75
N GLY A 52 -12.00 -4.67 -20.84
CA GLY A 52 -12.20 -3.81 -22.01
C GLY A 52 -12.01 -4.56 -23.31
N ARG A 53 -11.63 -3.85 -24.37
CA ARG A 53 -11.36 -4.38 -25.72
C ARG A 53 -9.92 -4.05 -26.13
N PRO A 54 -9.36 -4.75 -27.14
CA PRO A 54 -8.07 -4.35 -27.69
C PRO A 54 -8.15 -2.94 -28.29
N ALA A 55 -7.09 -2.15 -28.12
CA ALA A 55 -6.97 -0.84 -28.76
C ALA A 55 -6.86 -0.94 -30.28
N THR A 56 -7.38 0.04 -30.98
CA THR A 56 -7.32 0.18 -32.44
C THR A 56 -6.74 1.54 -32.83
N ALA A 57 -6.33 1.68 -34.09
CA ALA A 57 -5.81 2.97 -34.62
C ALA A 57 -6.90 4.06 -34.72
N ASP A 58 -8.16 3.65 -34.71
CA ASP A 58 -9.30 4.58 -34.84
C ASP A 58 -9.79 5.11 -33.49
N ASP A 59 -9.25 4.60 -32.37
CA ASP A 59 -9.65 5.04 -31.03
C ASP A 59 -9.29 6.52 -30.80
N ARG A 60 -10.20 7.21 -30.15
CA ARG A 60 -10.08 8.64 -29.79
C ARG A 60 -10.37 8.81 -28.29
N PRO A 61 -9.45 8.31 -27.42
CA PRO A 61 -9.67 8.39 -25.98
C PRO A 61 -9.66 9.84 -25.49
N GLY A 62 -10.54 10.16 -24.56
CA GLY A 62 -10.48 11.42 -23.82
C GLY A 62 -9.51 11.36 -22.63
N LEU A 63 -9.25 10.15 -22.12
CA LEU A 63 -8.32 9.89 -21.02
C LEU A 63 -7.42 8.70 -21.36
N VAL A 64 -6.10 8.87 -21.22
CA VAL A 64 -5.10 7.79 -21.33
C VAL A 64 -4.49 7.52 -19.96
N ILE A 65 -4.47 6.26 -19.55
CA ILE A 65 -3.90 5.79 -18.28
C ILE A 65 -2.70 4.90 -18.59
N VAL A 66 -1.51 5.35 -18.21
CA VAL A 66 -0.26 4.62 -18.41
C VAL A 66 0.06 3.80 -17.16
N ALA A 67 0.00 2.47 -17.30
CA ALA A 67 0.19 1.50 -16.21
C ALA A 67 1.35 0.54 -16.51
N VAL A 68 2.47 1.09 -16.96
CA VAL A 68 3.72 0.38 -17.31
C VAL A 68 4.77 0.53 -16.20
N PRO A 69 5.87 -0.26 -16.23
CA PRO A 69 6.97 -0.12 -15.26
C PRO A 69 7.56 1.28 -15.21
N PRO A 70 8.08 1.72 -14.03
CA PRO A 70 8.52 3.09 -13.82
C PRO A 70 9.60 3.59 -14.77
N ASP A 71 10.52 2.72 -15.21
CA ASP A 71 11.65 3.01 -16.09
C ASP A 71 11.25 3.37 -17.54
N VAL A 72 10.05 2.98 -17.98
CA VAL A 72 9.52 3.29 -19.30
C VAL A 72 8.34 4.26 -19.25
N THR A 73 7.82 4.60 -18.07
CA THR A 73 6.60 5.41 -17.91
C THR A 73 6.70 6.76 -18.59
N ALA A 74 7.79 7.52 -18.41
CA ALA A 74 7.91 8.86 -18.98
C ALA A 74 7.87 8.85 -20.52
N ARG A 75 8.57 7.90 -21.14
CA ARG A 75 8.59 7.77 -22.61
C ARG A 75 7.23 7.33 -23.16
N THR A 76 6.56 6.43 -22.45
CA THR A 76 5.20 5.99 -22.82
C THR A 76 4.21 7.14 -22.71
N VAL A 77 4.24 7.91 -21.62
CA VAL A 77 3.42 9.12 -21.44
C VAL A 77 3.70 10.14 -22.57
N ALA A 78 4.97 10.41 -22.89
CA ALA A 78 5.33 11.33 -23.96
C ALA A 78 4.79 10.85 -25.34
N HIS A 79 4.86 9.54 -25.60
CA HIS A 79 4.29 8.94 -26.80
C HIS A 79 2.77 9.13 -26.87
N GLU A 80 2.05 8.80 -25.80
CA GLU A 80 0.59 8.92 -25.75
C GLU A 80 0.12 10.38 -25.84
N LEU A 81 0.85 11.32 -25.23
CA LEU A 81 0.59 12.77 -25.40
C LEU A 81 0.72 13.23 -26.84
N ALA A 82 1.65 12.66 -27.60
CA ALA A 82 1.83 12.97 -29.03
C ALA A 82 0.79 12.28 -29.91
N ALA A 83 0.46 11.02 -29.62
CA ALA A 83 -0.49 10.22 -30.39
C ALA A 83 -1.95 10.68 -30.20
N HIS A 84 -2.31 11.20 -29.02
CA HIS A 84 -3.65 11.62 -28.66
C HIS A 84 -3.67 13.09 -28.21
N PRO A 85 -3.65 14.06 -29.16
CA PRO A 85 -3.49 15.48 -28.85
C PRO A 85 -4.62 16.09 -28.04
N ASP A 86 -5.80 15.49 -28.02
CA ASP A 86 -6.97 15.96 -27.27
C ASP A 86 -7.15 15.26 -25.94
N ALA A 87 -6.43 14.16 -25.67
CA ALA A 87 -6.55 13.39 -24.45
C ALA A 87 -5.82 14.04 -23.25
N LEU A 88 -6.38 13.85 -22.07
CA LEU A 88 -5.65 13.95 -20.81
C LEU A 88 -4.88 12.65 -20.60
N VAL A 89 -3.62 12.73 -20.16
CA VAL A 89 -2.79 11.56 -19.90
C VAL A 89 -2.42 11.52 -18.42
N THR A 90 -2.56 10.36 -17.81
CA THR A 90 -2.11 10.09 -16.45
C THR A 90 -1.27 8.81 -16.40
N ASP A 91 -0.47 8.65 -15.38
CA ASP A 91 0.19 7.39 -15.04
C ASP A 91 -0.18 6.95 -13.62
N VAL A 92 0.09 5.69 -13.31
CA VAL A 92 -0.15 5.08 -12.00
C VAL A 92 1.13 4.55 -11.34
N ALA A 93 2.29 5.03 -11.75
CA ALA A 93 3.58 4.60 -11.22
C ALA A 93 3.76 5.02 -9.75
N SER A 94 4.69 4.35 -9.06
CA SER A 94 4.98 4.59 -7.63
C SER A 94 5.89 5.79 -7.38
N VAL A 95 6.34 6.50 -8.43
CA VAL A 95 7.23 7.67 -8.37
C VAL A 95 6.75 8.74 -9.31
N LYS A 96 6.94 10.03 -9.00
CA LYS A 96 6.35 11.14 -9.76
C LYS A 96 7.38 12.15 -10.26
N ALA A 97 8.27 12.66 -9.41
CA ALA A 97 9.17 13.77 -9.75
C ALA A 97 10.12 13.41 -10.89
N GLY A 98 10.65 12.19 -10.91
CA GLY A 98 11.51 11.70 -11.97
C GLY A 98 10.80 11.67 -13.32
N ILE A 99 9.58 11.16 -13.36
CA ILE A 99 8.75 11.07 -14.58
C ILE A 99 8.46 12.47 -15.13
N LEU A 100 8.00 13.40 -14.29
CA LEU A 100 7.71 14.78 -14.72
C LEU A 100 8.96 15.49 -15.27
N ARG A 101 10.11 15.29 -14.62
CA ARG A 101 11.38 15.85 -15.07
C ARG A 101 11.79 15.30 -16.44
N GLU A 102 11.69 13.99 -16.66
CA GLU A 102 11.99 13.37 -17.95
C GLU A 102 11.02 13.84 -19.04
N LEU A 103 9.73 13.96 -18.76
CA LEU A 103 8.73 14.52 -19.70
C LEU A 103 9.10 15.92 -20.15
N ARG A 104 9.56 16.79 -19.25
CA ARG A 104 10.02 18.14 -19.56
C ARG A 104 11.27 18.11 -20.46
N VAL A 105 12.21 17.22 -20.18
CA VAL A 105 13.43 17.02 -21.00
C VAL A 105 13.05 16.53 -22.41
N LEU A 106 12.06 15.66 -22.54
CA LEU A 106 11.53 15.17 -23.81
C LEU A 106 10.71 16.21 -24.57
N GLY A 107 10.43 17.37 -23.99
CA GLY A 107 9.59 18.41 -24.59
C GLY A 107 8.11 18.03 -24.70
N ALA A 108 7.65 17.10 -23.89
CA ALA A 108 6.25 16.67 -23.88
C ALA A 108 5.31 17.79 -23.37
N ASP A 109 4.06 17.82 -23.86
CA ASP A 109 3.06 18.80 -23.42
C ASP A 109 2.49 18.44 -22.04
N VAL A 110 3.23 18.78 -20.99
CA VAL A 110 2.84 18.48 -19.60
C VAL A 110 1.56 19.20 -19.15
N ARG A 111 1.01 20.13 -19.94
CA ARG A 111 -0.29 20.76 -19.64
C ARG A 111 -1.46 19.79 -19.79
N ARG A 112 -1.24 18.62 -20.36
CA ARG A 112 -2.21 17.55 -20.52
C ARG A 112 -1.81 16.27 -19.78
N TYR A 113 -0.82 16.39 -18.91
CA TYR A 113 -0.35 15.28 -18.06
C TYR A 113 -0.57 15.60 -16.59
N LEU A 114 -1.08 14.62 -15.85
CA LEU A 114 -1.18 14.67 -14.38
C LEU A 114 -0.85 13.30 -13.82
N GLY A 115 0.30 13.18 -13.15
CA GLY A 115 0.74 11.93 -12.56
C GLY A 115 -0.14 11.53 -11.38
N THR A 116 -0.44 10.23 -11.26
CA THR A 116 -1.18 9.70 -10.12
C THR A 116 -0.52 8.47 -9.53
N HIS A 117 -0.97 8.04 -8.34
CA HIS A 117 -0.47 6.83 -7.71
C HIS A 117 -1.55 6.19 -6.82
N PRO A 118 -2.19 5.10 -7.23
CA PRO A 118 -3.05 4.31 -6.35
C PRO A 118 -2.21 3.64 -5.26
N MET A 119 -2.53 3.91 -3.99
CA MET A 119 -1.87 3.23 -2.85
C MET A 119 -2.42 1.81 -2.70
N ALA A 120 -2.36 1.06 -3.79
CA ALA A 120 -2.88 -0.30 -3.92
C ALA A 120 -1.93 -1.16 -4.73
N GLY A 121 -1.78 -2.41 -4.32
CA GLY A 121 -0.93 -3.39 -4.99
C GLY A 121 -1.18 -4.78 -4.43
N ARG A 122 -0.54 -5.77 -5.05
CA ARG A 122 -0.54 -7.16 -4.60
C ARG A 122 0.86 -7.74 -4.79
N GLU A 123 1.17 -8.79 -4.04
CA GLU A 123 2.46 -9.48 -4.13
C GLU A 123 2.69 -10.14 -5.50
N ARG A 124 1.60 -10.48 -6.21
CA ARG A 124 1.65 -11.07 -7.56
C ARG A 124 1.15 -10.07 -8.58
N GLY A 125 1.94 -9.85 -9.62
CA GLY A 125 1.61 -9.02 -10.78
C GLY A 125 0.80 -9.74 -11.86
N GLY A 126 0.58 -9.03 -12.98
CA GLY A 126 -0.09 -9.55 -14.17
C GLY A 126 -1.62 -9.50 -14.13
N PRO A 127 -2.28 -9.71 -15.27
CA PRO A 127 -3.73 -9.62 -15.41
C PRO A 127 -4.49 -10.69 -14.61
N ILE A 128 -3.89 -11.87 -14.35
CA ILE A 128 -4.50 -12.95 -13.54
C ILE A 128 -4.79 -12.50 -12.10
N SER A 129 -3.99 -11.56 -11.58
CA SER A 129 -4.13 -11.07 -10.21
C SER A 129 -5.04 -9.85 -10.10
N ALA A 130 -5.55 -9.35 -11.24
CA ALA A 130 -6.38 -8.16 -11.29
C ALA A 130 -7.77 -8.36 -10.65
N ARG A 131 -8.33 -7.28 -10.11
CA ARG A 131 -9.64 -7.26 -9.46
C ARG A 131 -10.27 -5.88 -9.65
N ALA A 132 -11.57 -5.84 -9.92
CA ALA A 132 -12.31 -4.58 -10.04
C ALA A 132 -12.37 -3.79 -8.72
N ASP A 133 -12.32 -4.47 -7.58
CA ASP A 133 -12.37 -3.88 -6.23
C ASP A 133 -10.98 -3.54 -5.64
N LEU A 134 -9.91 -3.62 -6.43
CA LEU A 134 -8.53 -3.41 -5.95
C LEU A 134 -8.33 -2.06 -5.26
N PHE A 135 -9.03 -1.03 -5.74
CA PHE A 135 -8.85 0.35 -5.30
C PHE A 135 -9.87 0.81 -4.25
N LEU A 136 -10.87 -0.01 -3.96
CA LEU A 136 -11.99 0.36 -3.08
C LEU A 136 -11.50 0.82 -1.70
N GLY A 137 -11.85 2.06 -1.33
CA GLY A 137 -11.46 2.70 -0.06
C GLY A 137 -9.96 2.99 0.08
N ARG A 138 -9.15 2.80 -0.98
CA ARG A 138 -7.71 3.06 -0.95
C ARG A 138 -7.41 4.53 -1.27
N PRO A 139 -6.41 5.15 -0.62
CA PRO A 139 -5.91 6.44 -1.06
C PRO A 139 -5.37 6.33 -2.49
N TRP A 140 -5.66 7.35 -3.30
CA TRP A 140 -5.12 7.50 -4.64
C TRP A 140 -4.57 8.92 -4.79
N VAL A 141 -3.25 9.03 -4.89
CA VAL A 141 -2.59 10.33 -4.95
C VAL A 141 -2.76 10.95 -6.33
N ILE A 142 -3.08 12.24 -6.34
CA ILE A 142 -3.01 13.14 -7.49
C ILE A 142 -1.80 14.03 -7.26
N ALA A 143 -0.74 13.85 -8.07
CA ALA A 143 0.51 14.55 -7.93
C ALA A 143 0.53 15.82 -8.79
N GLY A 144 0.09 16.94 -8.21
CA GLY A 144 -0.02 18.22 -8.87
C GLY A 144 1.33 18.84 -9.23
N HIS A 145 1.36 19.60 -10.33
CA HIS A 145 2.50 20.41 -10.76
C HIS A 145 2.05 21.72 -11.43
N ASP A 146 2.97 22.65 -11.64
CA ASP A 146 2.73 23.99 -12.16
C ASP A 146 2.24 24.08 -13.63
N GLY A 147 2.32 22.97 -14.37
CA GLY A 147 1.97 22.94 -15.80
C GLY A 147 0.49 22.66 -16.10
N ILE A 148 -0.31 22.21 -15.13
CA ILE A 148 -1.71 21.83 -15.35
C ILE A 148 -2.67 22.58 -14.44
N SER A 149 -3.82 23.01 -14.97
CA SER A 149 -4.88 23.61 -14.17
C SER A 149 -5.81 22.53 -13.60
N TYR A 150 -6.31 22.74 -12.39
CA TYR A 150 -7.23 21.85 -11.71
C TYR A 150 -8.52 21.58 -12.51
N SER A 151 -8.99 22.56 -13.28
CA SER A 151 -10.18 22.38 -14.14
C SER A 151 -10.01 21.28 -15.21
N ARG A 152 -8.78 20.94 -15.59
CA ARG A 152 -8.47 19.81 -16.47
C ARG A 152 -8.29 18.50 -15.69
N ALA A 153 -8.00 18.59 -14.40
CA ALA A 153 -7.81 17.44 -13.52
C ALA A 153 -9.11 16.76 -13.10
N GLY A 154 -10.28 17.40 -13.27
CA GLY A 154 -11.58 16.86 -12.85
C GLY A 154 -11.87 15.45 -13.34
N ALA A 155 -11.46 15.12 -14.59
CA ALA A 155 -11.62 13.77 -15.12
C ALA A 155 -10.78 12.71 -14.36
N ILE A 156 -9.63 13.11 -13.76
CA ILE A 156 -8.82 12.23 -12.92
C ILE A 156 -9.52 11.98 -11.57
N GLU A 157 -10.10 13.01 -10.98
CA GLU A 157 -10.89 12.87 -9.76
C GLU A 157 -12.12 11.99 -10.00
N ASP A 158 -12.84 12.20 -11.10
CA ASP A 158 -13.97 11.36 -11.51
C ASP A 158 -13.55 9.90 -11.71
N LEU A 159 -12.40 9.64 -12.35
CA LEU A 159 -11.80 8.31 -12.47
C LEU A 159 -11.60 7.68 -11.09
N ILE A 160 -10.93 8.37 -10.18
CA ILE A 160 -10.59 7.87 -8.84
C ILE A 160 -11.85 7.53 -8.05
N LEU A 161 -12.85 8.41 -8.08
CA LEU A 161 -14.12 8.21 -7.39
C LEU A 161 -14.93 7.07 -8.00
N ASP A 162 -14.92 6.91 -9.34
CA ASP A 162 -15.58 5.79 -10.02
C ASP A 162 -14.93 4.44 -9.69
N LEU A 163 -13.63 4.42 -9.41
CA LEU A 163 -12.91 3.23 -8.94
C LEU A 163 -13.12 2.97 -7.43
N GLY A 164 -13.90 3.82 -6.73
CA GLY A 164 -14.18 3.71 -5.31
C GLY A 164 -12.98 4.03 -4.41
N ALA A 165 -11.96 4.69 -4.96
CA ALA A 165 -10.79 5.14 -4.24
C ALA A 165 -11.01 6.54 -3.62
N VAL A 166 -10.10 6.94 -2.74
CA VAL A 166 -10.14 8.24 -2.05
C VAL A 166 -9.05 9.14 -2.64
N PRO A 167 -9.39 10.25 -3.35
CA PRO A 167 -8.40 11.15 -3.91
C PRO A 167 -7.64 11.89 -2.79
N VAL A 168 -6.32 11.98 -2.95
CA VAL A 168 -5.41 12.71 -2.06
C VAL A 168 -4.51 13.59 -2.92
N GLU A 169 -4.59 14.90 -2.75
CA GLU A 169 -3.78 15.84 -3.52
C GLU A 169 -2.49 16.19 -2.80
N MET A 170 -1.39 16.21 -3.54
CA MET A 170 -0.09 16.70 -3.10
C MET A 170 0.77 17.08 -4.30
N THR A 171 1.88 17.77 -4.09
CA THR A 171 2.85 18.01 -5.14
C THR A 171 3.66 16.74 -5.47
N VAL A 172 4.31 16.72 -6.64
CA VAL A 172 5.18 15.60 -7.04
C VAL A 172 6.32 15.35 -6.03
N ASP A 173 6.89 16.41 -5.47
CA ASP A 173 8.00 16.30 -4.51
C ASP A 173 7.51 15.83 -3.13
N GLU A 174 6.34 16.32 -2.67
CA GLU A 174 5.70 15.83 -1.44
C GLU A 174 5.32 14.36 -1.56
N HIS A 175 4.83 13.93 -2.74
CA HIS A 175 4.54 12.52 -3.01
C HIS A 175 5.78 11.66 -2.84
N ASP A 176 6.87 11.99 -3.56
CA ASP A 176 8.08 11.16 -3.57
C ASP A 176 8.76 11.12 -2.19
N ALA A 177 8.74 12.23 -1.44
CA ALA A 177 9.19 12.26 -0.05
C ALA A 177 8.32 11.39 0.88
N SER A 178 6.99 11.44 0.68
CA SER A 178 6.03 10.67 1.48
C SER A 178 6.20 9.17 1.25
N VAL A 179 6.20 8.71 -0.01
CA VAL A 179 6.34 7.28 -0.32
C VAL A 179 7.72 6.74 0.03
N ALA A 180 8.76 7.58 0.00
CA ALA A 180 10.07 7.21 0.54
C ALA A 180 9.98 6.81 2.02
N MET A 181 9.24 7.59 2.83
CA MET A 181 9.07 7.36 4.27
C MET A 181 8.16 6.18 4.58
N ILE A 182 7.00 6.07 3.92
CA ILE A 182 5.95 5.12 4.32
C ILE A 182 5.99 3.78 3.56
N SER A 183 6.77 3.69 2.48
CA SER A 183 6.83 2.52 1.60
C SER A 183 8.26 2.08 1.30
N HIS A 184 9.09 2.94 0.70
CA HIS A 184 10.37 2.53 0.12
C HIS A 184 11.41 2.19 1.18
N VAL A 185 11.59 3.04 2.20
CA VAL A 185 12.50 2.76 3.32
C VAL A 185 12.01 1.57 4.17
N PRO A 186 10.73 1.47 4.55
CA PRO A 186 10.22 0.27 5.21
C PRO A 186 10.51 -1.02 4.45
N GLN A 187 10.35 -1.05 3.13
CA GLN A 187 10.70 -2.20 2.30
C GLN A 187 12.18 -2.58 2.42
N LEU A 188 13.08 -1.60 2.31
CA LEU A 188 14.53 -1.84 2.43
C LEU A 188 14.91 -2.33 3.83
N VAL A 189 14.40 -1.69 4.89
CA VAL A 189 14.68 -2.09 6.28
C VAL A 189 14.18 -3.51 6.55
N SER A 190 12.96 -3.83 6.08
CA SER A 190 12.41 -5.18 6.13
C SER A 190 13.30 -6.19 5.42
N THR A 191 13.76 -5.87 4.21
CA THR A 191 14.65 -6.73 3.42
C THR A 191 16.01 -6.93 4.10
N ILE A 192 16.61 -5.87 4.66
CA ILE A 192 17.87 -5.92 5.39
C ILE A 192 17.72 -6.83 6.63
N MET A 193 16.63 -6.72 7.37
CA MET A 193 16.35 -7.56 8.52
C MET A 193 16.13 -9.02 8.11
N ALA A 194 15.31 -9.28 7.08
CA ALA A 194 15.07 -10.61 6.56
C ALA A 194 16.35 -11.30 6.08
N ALA A 195 17.27 -10.55 5.45
CA ALA A 195 18.56 -11.07 5.00
C ALA A 195 19.42 -11.62 6.15
N ARG A 196 19.24 -11.13 7.38
CA ARG A 196 19.97 -11.68 8.57
C ARG A 196 19.50 -13.08 8.92
N LEU A 197 18.25 -13.43 8.61
CA LEU A 197 17.69 -14.77 8.87
C LEU A 197 18.35 -15.85 7.98
N ALA A 198 18.90 -15.49 6.82
CA ALA A 198 19.59 -16.43 5.94
C ALA A 198 20.85 -17.05 6.57
N ALA A 199 21.45 -16.36 7.54
CA ALA A 199 22.63 -16.84 8.28
C ALA A 199 22.27 -17.37 9.69
N ALA A 200 21.00 -17.36 10.07
CA ALA A 200 20.54 -17.85 11.36
C ALA A 200 20.49 -19.39 11.38
N THR A 201 20.68 -19.99 12.56
CA THR A 201 20.52 -21.44 12.73
C THR A 201 19.04 -21.84 12.66
N ASP A 202 18.75 -23.08 12.24
CA ASP A 202 17.38 -23.60 12.19
C ASP A 202 16.66 -23.48 13.55
N GLY A 203 17.40 -23.69 14.65
CA GLY A 203 16.88 -23.52 16.01
C GLY A 203 16.45 -22.07 16.29
N ALA A 204 17.23 -21.09 15.86
CA ALA A 204 16.88 -19.69 16.01
C ALA A 204 15.66 -19.30 15.14
N VAL A 205 15.61 -19.78 13.90
CA VAL A 205 14.46 -19.58 13.01
C VAL A 205 13.20 -20.25 13.58
N GLY A 206 13.35 -21.43 14.20
CA GLY A 206 12.26 -22.14 14.86
C GLY A 206 11.62 -21.40 16.05
N LEU A 207 12.33 -20.40 16.63
CA LEU A 207 11.84 -19.52 17.69
C LEU A 207 11.17 -18.25 17.14
N ALA A 208 11.03 -18.12 15.80
CA ALA A 208 10.48 -16.93 15.17
C ALA A 208 9.01 -16.70 15.57
N GLY A 209 8.79 -15.69 16.43
CA GLY A 209 7.47 -15.21 16.82
C GLY A 209 6.91 -14.14 15.87
N GLN A 210 5.80 -13.53 16.29
CA GLN A 210 5.09 -12.52 15.49
C GLN A 210 5.96 -11.31 15.16
N GLY A 211 6.77 -10.83 16.10
CA GLY A 211 7.60 -9.63 15.88
C GLY A 211 8.53 -9.73 14.66
N VAL A 212 9.23 -10.88 14.48
CA VAL A 212 10.07 -11.05 13.30
C VAL A 212 9.24 -11.22 12.03
N ARG A 213 8.07 -11.89 12.10
CA ARG A 213 7.16 -12.04 10.96
C ARG A 213 6.62 -10.70 10.48
N ASP A 214 6.21 -9.81 11.40
CA ASP A 214 5.70 -8.48 11.07
C ASP A 214 6.77 -7.61 10.39
N VAL A 215 7.97 -7.59 10.96
CA VAL A 215 9.08 -6.79 10.39
C VAL A 215 9.52 -7.31 9.02
N THR A 216 9.49 -8.63 8.78
CA THR A 216 10.00 -9.24 7.54
C THR A 216 8.92 -9.52 6.49
N ARG A 217 7.64 -9.33 6.81
CA ARG A 217 6.51 -9.70 5.95
C ARG A 217 6.60 -9.12 4.53
N ILE A 218 6.98 -7.85 4.41
CA ILE A 218 7.05 -7.16 3.11
C ILE A 218 8.34 -7.47 2.34
N ALA A 219 9.33 -8.10 2.94
CA ALA A 219 10.61 -8.43 2.28
C ALA A 219 10.45 -9.43 1.11
N GLY A 220 9.36 -10.21 1.07
CA GLY A 220 9.07 -11.19 0.02
C GLY A 220 8.57 -10.60 -1.30
N SER A 221 9.02 -9.43 -1.69
CA SER A 221 8.61 -8.72 -2.90
C SER A 221 9.56 -8.98 -4.08
N ASP A 222 9.09 -8.71 -5.32
CA ASP A 222 9.91 -8.86 -6.54
C ASP A 222 11.09 -7.87 -6.56
N PRO A 223 12.35 -8.35 -6.55
CA PRO A 223 13.53 -7.49 -6.56
C PRO A 223 13.63 -6.62 -7.81
N GLY A 224 13.18 -7.13 -8.98
CA GLY A 224 13.26 -6.40 -10.26
C GLY A 224 12.44 -5.11 -10.23
N LEU A 225 11.21 -5.19 -9.72
CA LEU A 225 10.34 -4.01 -9.55
C LEU A 225 10.92 -3.03 -8.52
N TRP A 226 11.41 -3.53 -7.39
CA TRP A 226 11.92 -2.67 -6.32
C TRP A 226 13.22 -1.94 -6.69
N VAL A 227 14.10 -2.55 -7.49
CA VAL A 227 15.28 -1.86 -8.03
C VAL A 227 14.87 -0.63 -8.84
N GLN A 228 13.84 -0.72 -9.68
CA GLN A 228 13.35 0.40 -10.48
C GLN A 228 12.74 1.50 -9.60
N ILE A 229 11.87 1.12 -8.64
CA ILE A 229 11.22 2.07 -7.72
C ILE A 229 12.27 2.83 -6.90
N LEU A 230 13.23 2.13 -6.30
CA LEU A 230 14.25 2.72 -5.45
C LEU A 230 15.21 3.61 -6.24
N ALA A 231 15.60 3.20 -7.45
CA ALA A 231 16.44 4.02 -8.32
C ALA A 231 15.74 5.32 -8.74
N ALA A 232 14.43 5.24 -9.04
CA ALA A 232 13.66 6.41 -9.44
C ALA A 232 13.38 7.40 -8.30
N ASN A 233 13.45 6.96 -7.03
CA ASN A 233 13.26 7.79 -5.82
C ASN A 233 14.51 7.81 -4.91
N ALA A 234 15.71 7.73 -5.49
CA ALA A 234 16.94 7.47 -4.76
C ALA A 234 17.28 8.55 -3.71
N ASP A 235 17.14 9.83 -4.05
CA ASP A 235 17.55 10.93 -3.17
C ASP A 235 16.72 10.98 -1.87
N PRO A 236 15.37 11.00 -1.89
CA PRO A 236 14.55 10.95 -0.68
C PRO A 236 14.79 9.68 0.15
N VAL A 237 14.93 8.52 -0.50
CA VAL A 237 15.19 7.24 0.17
C VAL A 237 16.55 7.27 0.87
N ALA A 238 17.61 7.70 0.18
CA ALA A 238 18.94 7.80 0.75
C ALA A 238 19.02 8.78 1.94
N ALA A 239 18.29 9.89 1.87
CA ALA A 239 18.22 10.87 2.95
C ALA A 239 17.60 10.28 4.24
N ILE A 240 16.58 9.46 4.12
CA ILE A 240 15.95 8.79 5.26
C ILE A 240 16.86 7.66 5.79
N LEU A 241 17.44 6.84 4.91
CA LEU A 241 18.33 5.76 5.31
C LEU A 241 19.56 6.25 6.06
N LYS A 242 20.10 7.43 5.72
CA LYS A 242 21.19 8.03 6.48
C LYS A 242 20.80 8.27 7.94
N ARG A 243 19.59 8.79 8.19
CA ARG A 243 19.08 8.98 9.56
C ARG A 243 18.88 7.64 10.28
N VAL A 244 18.29 6.65 9.60
CA VAL A 244 18.16 5.29 10.17
C VAL A 244 19.52 4.71 10.54
N ARG A 245 20.54 4.89 9.69
CA ARG A 245 21.90 4.45 9.98
C ARG A 245 22.45 5.16 11.22
N ASP A 246 22.31 6.48 11.33
CA ASP A 246 22.80 7.26 12.45
C ASP A 246 22.13 6.82 13.79
N ASP A 247 20.85 6.48 13.76
CA ASP A 247 20.12 5.89 14.89
C ASP A 247 20.65 4.48 15.24
N VAL A 248 20.93 3.65 14.23
CA VAL A 248 21.52 2.31 14.43
C VAL A 248 22.94 2.42 14.99
N ASP A 249 23.76 3.33 14.48
CA ASP A 249 25.13 3.55 14.99
C ASP A 249 25.09 3.99 16.46
N SER A 250 24.18 4.89 16.83
CA SER A 250 23.96 5.33 18.22
C SER A 250 23.51 4.18 19.13
N ALA A 251 22.66 3.30 18.64
CA ALA A 251 22.24 2.11 19.38
C ALA A 251 23.39 1.12 19.59
N ILE A 252 24.20 0.90 18.56
CA ILE A 252 25.39 0.01 18.63
C ILE A 252 26.36 0.53 19.69
N GLU A 253 26.73 1.82 19.64
CA GLU A 253 27.64 2.43 20.62
C GLU A 253 27.13 2.27 22.06
N ALA A 254 25.81 2.53 22.27
CA ALA A 254 25.21 2.37 23.59
C ALA A 254 25.20 0.92 24.08
N LEU A 255 25.08 -0.07 23.19
CA LEU A 255 25.08 -1.50 23.50
C LEU A 255 26.48 -2.05 23.70
N GLU A 256 27.48 -1.52 23.00
CA GLU A 256 28.92 -1.88 23.22
C GLU A 256 29.43 -1.33 24.54
N HIS A 257 28.87 -0.23 25.04
CA HIS A 257 29.27 0.41 26.30
C HIS A 257 28.08 0.58 27.28
N PRO A 258 27.41 -0.51 27.72
CA PRO A 258 26.15 -0.45 28.44
C PRO A 258 26.21 0.26 29.81
N ASP A 259 27.38 0.33 30.41
CA ASP A 259 27.62 0.97 31.70
C ASP A 259 28.16 2.41 31.58
N ALA A 260 28.42 2.89 30.36
CA ALA A 260 28.82 4.27 30.16
C ALA A 260 27.71 5.25 30.50
N PRO A 261 28.04 6.45 31.03
CA PRO A 261 27.02 7.46 31.34
C PRO A 261 26.24 7.84 30.08
N GLY A 262 24.90 7.67 30.12
CA GLY A 262 24.01 8.02 29.02
C GLY A 262 23.58 6.86 28.11
N SER A 263 24.26 5.72 28.09
CA SER A 263 23.96 4.59 27.20
C SER A 263 22.52 4.10 27.33
N ARG A 264 22.05 3.86 28.56
CA ARG A 264 20.64 3.44 28.82
C ARG A 264 19.62 4.49 28.40
N ARG A 265 19.97 5.77 28.56
CA ARG A 265 19.12 6.88 28.12
C ARG A 265 19.01 6.92 26.60
N THR A 266 20.10 6.76 25.86
CA THR A 266 20.11 6.70 24.40
C THR A 266 19.12 5.62 23.88
N ILE A 267 19.17 4.41 24.45
CA ILE A 267 18.22 3.34 24.08
C ILE A 267 16.78 3.72 24.45
N ALA A 268 16.55 4.27 25.64
CA ALA A 268 15.21 4.68 26.07
C ALA A 268 14.64 5.79 25.18
N ASP A 269 15.43 6.77 24.81
CA ASP A 269 15.03 7.89 23.95
C ASP A 269 14.71 7.38 22.53
N LEU A 270 15.49 6.44 21.97
CA LEU A 270 15.22 5.81 20.68
C LEU A 270 13.88 5.03 20.70
N MET A 271 13.65 4.21 21.73
CA MET A 271 12.39 3.48 21.91
C MET A 271 11.21 4.45 22.07
N GLY A 272 11.37 5.52 22.84
CA GLY A 272 10.36 6.57 22.99
C GLY A 272 10.01 7.28 21.68
N ALA A 273 11.01 7.58 20.86
CA ALA A 273 10.81 8.16 19.54
C ALA A 273 10.05 7.20 18.61
N GLY A 274 10.36 5.90 18.65
CA GLY A 274 9.63 4.86 17.93
C GLY A 274 8.15 4.79 18.33
N ASN A 275 7.86 4.78 19.65
CA ASN A 275 6.49 4.78 20.16
C ASN A 275 5.71 6.02 19.70
N ALA A 276 6.35 7.20 19.74
CA ALA A 276 5.75 8.43 19.25
C ALA A 276 5.45 8.37 17.74
N GLY A 277 6.32 7.71 16.95
CA GLY A 277 6.11 7.47 15.53
C GLY A 277 4.90 6.58 15.26
N VAL A 278 4.79 5.46 15.96
CA VAL A 278 3.65 4.52 15.84
C VAL A 278 2.32 5.21 16.19
N ALA A 279 2.30 6.05 17.23
CA ALA A 279 1.11 6.79 17.63
C ALA A 279 0.57 7.78 16.57
N ARG A 280 1.35 8.09 15.53
CA ARG A 280 0.94 8.94 14.40
C ARG A 280 0.24 8.17 13.27
N ILE A 281 0.34 6.84 13.25
CA ILE A 281 -0.31 6.03 12.22
C ILE A 281 -1.82 6.03 12.49
N PRO A 282 -2.65 6.48 11.53
CA PRO A 282 -4.09 6.52 11.74
C PRO A 282 -4.67 5.13 11.95
N GLY A 283 -5.52 4.96 12.97
CA GLY A 283 -6.32 3.75 13.16
C GLY A 283 -7.44 3.62 12.12
N LYS A 284 -8.24 2.56 12.23
CA LYS A 284 -9.31 2.15 11.31
C LYS A 284 -10.27 3.27 10.83
N HIS A 285 -10.44 4.32 11.62
CA HIS A 285 -11.32 5.46 11.31
C HIS A 285 -10.56 6.78 11.17
N GLY A 286 -9.25 6.74 10.83
CA GLY A 286 -8.42 7.94 10.74
C GLY A 286 -8.20 8.66 12.08
N SER A 287 -8.55 8.02 13.20
CA SER A 287 -8.43 8.59 14.53
C SER A 287 -7.13 8.17 15.20
N THR A 288 -6.53 9.09 15.96
CA THR A 288 -5.40 8.83 16.87
C THR A 288 -5.85 8.21 18.21
N ARG A 289 -7.06 7.63 18.26
CA ARG A 289 -7.57 7.00 19.49
C ARG A 289 -6.74 5.78 19.84
N ARG A 290 -6.34 5.69 21.09
CA ARG A 290 -5.77 4.46 21.67
C ARG A 290 -6.91 3.48 21.87
N TYR A 291 -6.72 2.26 21.38
CA TYR A 291 -7.65 1.15 21.63
C TYR A 291 -7.09 0.30 22.77
N ALA A 292 -7.98 -0.22 23.60
CA ALA A 292 -7.63 -1.23 24.57
C ALA A 292 -7.48 -2.59 23.86
N GLN A 293 -6.52 -3.36 24.31
CA GLN A 293 -6.20 -4.68 23.74
C GLN A 293 -6.46 -5.76 24.77
N LEU A 294 -7.23 -6.76 24.36
CA LEU A 294 -7.42 -7.97 25.15
C LEU A 294 -6.95 -9.19 24.37
N VAL A 295 -6.23 -10.09 25.01
CA VAL A 295 -5.71 -11.33 24.44
C VAL A 295 -6.56 -12.51 24.91
N VAL A 296 -7.30 -13.11 23.99
CA VAL A 296 -8.16 -14.26 24.24
C VAL A 296 -7.47 -15.53 23.78
N MET A 297 -7.36 -16.52 24.64
CA MET A 297 -6.85 -17.86 24.26
C MET A 297 -7.92 -18.60 23.49
N ILE A 298 -7.55 -19.13 22.33
CA ILE A 298 -8.42 -19.90 21.44
C ILE A 298 -7.83 -21.30 21.27
N ASP A 299 -8.62 -22.34 21.49
CA ASP A 299 -8.21 -23.69 21.15
C ASP A 299 -8.10 -23.83 19.62
N ASP A 300 -7.04 -24.48 19.12
CA ASP A 300 -6.81 -24.68 17.68
C ASP A 300 -7.73 -25.78 17.13
N THR A 301 -9.02 -25.48 17.16
CA THR A 301 -10.07 -26.34 16.64
C THR A 301 -11.01 -25.57 15.71
N PRO A 302 -11.57 -26.21 14.66
CA PRO A 302 -12.48 -25.54 13.73
C PRO A 302 -13.66 -24.87 14.45
N GLY A 303 -13.92 -23.61 14.10
CA GLY A 303 -15.07 -22.87 14.59
C GLY A 303 -14.83 -22.02 15.85
N GLN A 304 -13.74 -22.19 16.58
CA GLN A 304 -13.51 -21.41 17.82
C GLN A 304 -13.34 -19.91 17.57
N LEU A 305 -12.60 -19.53 16.53
CA LEU A 305 -12.49 -18.13 16.17
C LEU A 305 -13.86 -17.55 15.75
N ALA A 306 -14.61 -18.28 14.95
CA ALA A 306 -15.95 -17.84 14.52
C ALA A 306 -16.89 -17.66 15.74
N ARG A 307 -16.81 -18.56 16.71
CA ARG A 307 -17.55 -18.44 17.98
C ARG A 307 -17.17 -17.18 18.75
N LEU A 308 -15.86 -16.91 18.90
CA LEU A 308 -15.39 -15.70 19.58
C LEU A 308 -15.94 -14.43 18.90
N LEU A 309 -15.83 -14.33 17.58
CA LEU A 309 -16.31 -13.18 16.81
C LEU A 309 -17.83 -12.99 16.92
N THR A 310 -18.58 -14.09 16.88
CA THR A 310 -20.04 -14.08 17.04
C THR A 310 -20.42 -13.56 18.43
N GLU A 311 -19.78 -14.09 19.49
CA GLU A 311 -20.08 -13.72 20.86
C GLU A 311 -19.72 -12.25 21.16
N ILE A 312 -18.62 -11.72 20.58
CA ILE A 312 -18.29 -10.27 20.67
C ILE A 312 -19.37 -9.42 19.99
N GLY A 313 -19.82 -9.85 18.80
CA GLY A 313 -20.91 -9.17 18.08
C GLY A 313 -22.24 -9.18 18.86
N GLU A 314 -22.62 -10.30 19.47
CA GLU A 314 -23.81 -10.40 20.33
C GLU A 314 -23.77 -9.46 21.56
N LEU A 315 -22.56 -9.17 22.05
CA LEU A 315 -22.36 -8.22 23.14
C LEU A 315 -22.44 -6.76 22.68
N GLY A 316 -22.65 -6.52 21.37
CA GLY A 316 -22.75 -5.19 20.78
C GLY A 316 -21.42 -4.44 20.75
N VAL A 317 -20.28 -5.14 20.87
CA VAL A 317 -18.96 -4.53 20.85
C VAL A 317 -18.43 -4.50 19.43
N ASN A 318 -18.07 -3.30 18.94
CA ASN A 318 -17.36 -3.14 17.68
C ASN A 318 -15.86 -3.40 17.87
N MET A 319 -15.31 -4.31 17.07
CA MET A 319 -13.87 -4.57 17.04
C MET A 319 -13.17 -3.58 16.11
N GLU A 320 -12.08 -3.02 16.57
CA GLU A 320 -11.26 -2.09 15.79
C GLU A 320 -10.13 -2.79 15.04
N ASP A 321 -9.51 -3.80 15.66
CA ASP A 321 -8.50 -4.66 15.04
C ASP A 321 -8.56 -6.07 15.63
N LEU A 322 -8.05 -7.04 14.86
CA LEU A 322 -7.94 -8.44 15.29
C LEU A 322 -6.61 -9.00 14.77
N ARG A 323 -5.81 -9.52 15.68
CA ARG A 323 -4.59 -10.25 15.34
C ARG A 323 -4.64 -11.66 15.89
N LEU A 324 -4.09 -12.60 15.14
CA LEU A 324 -4.02 -13.99 15.52
C LEU A 324 -2.55 -14.40 15.67
N GLU A 325 -2.21 -14.96 16.82
CA GLU A 325 -0.89 -15.52 17.07
C GLU A 325 -0.98 -17.03 17.27
N HIS A 326 -0.14 -17.76 16.56
CA HIS A 326 0.03 -19.19 16.70
C HIS A 326 1.50 -19.53 16.90
N SER A 327 1.81 -20.29 17.93
CA SER A 327 3.15 -20.89 18.08
C SER A 327 3.22 -22.20 17.31
N PRO A 328 4.32 -22.48 16.59
CA PRO A 328 4.47 -23.76 15.89
C PRO A 328 4.29 -24.95 16.85
N GLY A 329 3.36 -25.86 16.51
CA GLY A 329 3.05 -27.04 17.31
C GLY A 329 2.19 -26.81 18.56
N ALA A 330 1.73 -25.59 18.83
CA ALA A 330 0.79 -25.33 19.91
C ALA A 330 -0.65 -25.70 19.49
N GLN A 331 -1.40 -26.30 20.42
CA GLN A 331 -2.83 -26.59 20.25
C GLN A 331 -3.72 -25.41 20.68
N VAL A 332 -3.13 -24.25 20.92
CA VAL A 332 -3.78 -23.03 21.38
C VAL A 332 -3.23 -21.86 20.58
N GLY A 333 -4.11 -21.02 20.07
CA GLY A 333 -3.79 -19.71 19.50
C GLY A 333 -4.20 -18.59 20.44
N PHE A 334 -3.76 -17.38 20.12
CA PHE A 334 -4.15 -16.15 20.82
C PHE A 334 -4.81 -15.21 19.82
N ALA A 335 -6.01 -14.72 20.17
CA ALA A 335 -6.65 -13.63 19.46
C ALA A 335 -6.47 -12.34 20.27
N GLU A 336 -5.67 -11.43 19.75
CA GLU A 336 -5.58 -10.06 20.24
C GLU A 336 -6.69 -9.23 19.59
N VAL A 337 -7.64 -8.80 20.42
CA VAL A 337 -8.80 -8.02 19.98
C VAL A 337 -8.65 -6.59 20.47
N SER A 338 -8.70 -5.63 19.56
CA SER A 338 -8.67 -4.20 19.88
C SER A 338 -10.09 -3.64 19.92
N VAL A 339 -10.42 -2.93 20.99
CA VAL A 339 -11.74 -2.30 21.21
C VAL A 339 -11.57 -0.88 21.75
N VAL A 340 -12.64 -0.08 21.74
CA VAL A 340 -12.62 1.21 22.42
C VAL A 340 -12.40 0.99 23.94
N PRO A 341 -11.65 1.86 24.63
CA PRO A 341 -11.28 1.63 26.05
C PRO A 341 -12.49 1.40 26.97
N GLU A 342 -13.61 2.04 26.67
CA GLU A 342 -14.84 1.93 27.46
C GLU A 342 -15.48 0.53 27.37
N ALA A 343 -15.18 -0.22 26.29
CA ALA A 343 -15.72 -1.57 26.09
C ALA A 343 -14.84 -2.67 26.70
N GLU A 344 -13.59 -2.39 27.08
CA GLU A 344 -12.62 -3.39 27.53
C GLU A 344 -13.10 -4.19 28.76
N ALA A 345 -13.32 -3.51 29.87
CA ALA A 345 -13.68 -4.18 31.13
C ALA A 345 -15.02 -4.94 31.05
N PRO A 346 -16.09 -4.38 30.45
CA PRO A 346 -17.33 -5.12 30.20
C PRO A 346 -17.14 -6.35 29.33
N LEU A 347 -16.32 -6.24 28.25
CA LEU A 347 -16.06 -7.34 27.32
C LEU A 347 -15.29 -8.47 28.00
N ILE A 348 -14.25 -8.15 28.78
CA ILE A 348 -13.48 -9.13 29.56
C ILE A 348 -14.40 -9.91 30.49
N ALA A 349 -15.25 -9.22 31.25
CA ALA A 349 -16.17 -9.86 32.19
C ALA A 349 -17.17 -10.78 31.46
N ALA A 350 -17.73 -10.33 30.33
CA ALA A 350 -18.69 -11.09 29.57
C ALA A 350 -18.06 -12.33 28.90
N LEU A 351 -16.88 -12.20 28.27
CA LEU A 351 -16.17 -13.32 27.67
C LEU A 351 -15.72 -14.35 28.70
N THR A 352 -15.21 -13.88 29.85
CA THR A 352 -14.86 -14.78 30.97
C THR A 352 -16.09 -15.55 31.46
N GLY A 353 -17.25 -14.88 31.60
CA GLY A 353 -18.52 -15.50 31.97
C GLY A 353 -19.02 -16.54 30.94
N ARG A 354 -18.62 -16.43 29.68
CA ARG A 354 -18.89 -17.39 28.58
C ARG A 354 -17.81 -18.48 28.44
N GLY A 355 -16.85 -18.51 29.38
CA GLY A 355 -15.82 -19.56 29.46
C GLY A 355 -14.56 -19.29 28.65
N TRP A 356 -14.38 -18.08 28.12
CA TRP A 356 -13.13 -17.70 27.45
C TRP A 356 -12.01 -17.41 28.46
N ARG A 357 -10.80 -17.82 28.12
CA ARG A 357 -9.60 -17.52 28.90
C ARG A 357 -8.92 -16.26 28.37
N ILE A 358 -8.83 -15.23 29.21
CA ILE A 358 -8.14 -13.99 28.88
C ILE A 358 -6.69 -14.10 29.36
N ALA A 359 -5.74 -14.00 28.44
CA ALA A 359 -4.31 -14.10 28.72
C ALA A 359 -3.67 -12.78 29.13
N GLY A 360 -4.25 -11.65 28.74
CA GLY A 360 -3.79 -10.30 29.06
C GLY A 360 -4.80 -9.24 28.63
N ALA A 361 -4.70 -8.08 29.26
CA ALA A 361 -5.42 -6.86 28.91
C ALA A 361 -4.51 -5.66 29.20
N SER A 362 -4.60 -4.56 28.40
CA SER A 362 -3.72 -3.39 28.51
C SER A 362 -4.50 -2.08 28.55
#